data_90c4a79abc8e2e16b9e496a557eebcc4
#
_entry.id   90c4a79abc8e2e16b9e496a557eebcc4
#
_cell.length_a   1.000
_cell.length_b   1.000
_cell.length_c   1.000
_cell.angle_alpha   90.00
_cell.angle_beta   90.00
_cell.angle_gamma   90.00
#
_symmetry.space_group_name_H-M   'P 1'
#
loop_
_entity.id
_entity.type
_entity.pdbx_description
1 polymer ?
#
loop_
_entity_poly.entity_id
_entity_poly.type
_entity_poly.pdbx_seq_one_letter_code
_entity_poly.pdbx_strand_id
1 'polypeptide(L)'
;AFKKVVSAKEIGCRFNVSGMTATRYFQYYNHKLATLPEVISLDEFKGNSGGQKYNSIVADPSERKILDILPDRFENNLVKYFSQFESKSNVKYFVCDMNPHFRQVAKICFPQATIVADKYHVIRQTYWAMERVRKNEQNKLSKRHRKYFKKSRHLLMKPMEKLTDDEMYQLALMFEIAPRLADAYRIKNDFLSVIRSKSAAEGKKVLADWLLSVE
;
A
#
# COMPACT_ATOMS: atom_id res chain seq x y z
N ALA A 1 23.01 9.34 -1.80
CA ALA A 1 23.17 9.09 -3.24
C ALA A 1 22.18 7.97 -3.62
N PHE A 2 21.20 8.25 -4.45
CA PHE A 2 20.29 7.23 -4.99
C PHE A 2 21.13 6.21 -5.77
N LYS A 3 21.24 4.99 -5.29
CA LYS A 3 21.73 3.89 -6.13
C LYS A 3 20.68 3.69 -7.21
N LYS A 4 21.00 4.05 -8.46
CA LYS A 4 20.12 3.79 -9.60
C LYS A 4 19.82 2.30 -9.65
N VAL A 5 18.55 1.96 -9.75
CA VAL A 5 18.14 0.59 -10.09
C VAL A 5 18.63 0.33 -11.51
N VAL A 6 19.57 -0.59 -11.66
CA VAL A 6 20.22 -0.89 -12.93
C VAL A 6 19.75 -2.26 -13.39
N SER A 7 19.28 -2.37 -14.63
CA SER A 7 18.85 -3.67 -15.18
C SER A 7 20.05 -4.60 -15.42
N ALA A 8 19.81 -5.92 -15.37
CA ALA A 8 20.86 -6.90 -15.71
C ALA A 8 21.46 -6.68 -17.12
N LYS A 9 20.65 -6.18 -18.07
CA LYS A 9 21.10 -5.79 -19.41
C LYS A 9 22.09 -4.62 -19.35
N GLU A 10 21.77 -3.60 -18.56
CA GLU A 10 22.64 -2.42 -18.41
C GLU A 10 23.94 -2.76 -17.70
N ILE A 11 23.90 -3.62 -16.67
CA ILE A 11 25.09 -4.17 -16.03
C ILE A 11 25.92 -4.96 -17.05
N GLY A 12 25.28 -5.80 -17.84
CA GLY A 12 25.94 -6.54 -18.90
C GLY A 12 26.69 -5.63 -19.87
N CYS A 13 26.06 -4.54 -20.32
CA CYS A 13 26.70 -3.55 -21.18
C CYS A 13 27.91 -2.86 -20.49
N ARG A 14 27.80 -2.52 -19.23
CA ARG A 14 28.89 -1.84 -18.49
C ARG A 14 30.12 -2.71 -18.28
N PHE A 15 29.93 -4.02 -18.10
CA PHE A 15 31.00 -4.98 -17.81
C PHE A 15 31.32 -5.90 -18.99
N ASN A 16 30.81 -5.62 -20.18
CA ASN A 16 30.98 -6.39 -21.39
C ASN A 16 30.66 -7.89 -21.22
N VAL A 17 29.57 -8.17 -20.53
CA VAL A 17 29.01 -9.52 -20.33
C VAL A 17 27.54 -9.57 -20.73
N SER A 18 27.01 -10.76 -20.97
CA SER A 18 25.57 -10.89 -21.24
C SER A 18 24.74 -10.53 -20.01
N GLY A 19 23.50 -9.99 -20.19
CA GLY A 19 22.58 -9.77 -19.09
C GLY A 19 22.28 -11.05 -18.30
N MET A 20 22.28 -12.21 -18.97
CA MET A 20 22.15 -13.52 -18.32
C MET A 20 23.34 -13.83 -17.42
N THR A 21 24.55 -13.51 -17.87
CA THR A 21 25.78 -13.64 -17.06
C THR A 21 25.70 -12.73 -15.83
N ALA A 22 25.31 -11.47 -16.01
CA ALA A 22 25.10 -10.54 -14.89
C ALA A 22 24.10 -11.11 -13.87
N THR A 23 22.94 -11.62 -14.33
CA THR A 23 21.92 -12.24 -13.45
C THR A 23 22.50 -13.45 -12.71
N ARG A 24 23.30 -14.28 -13.37
CA ARG A 24 23.91 -15.46 -12.77
C ARG A 24 24.90 -15.08 -11.67
N TYR A 25 25.70 -14.03 -11.84
CA TYR A 25 26.58 -13.52 -10.80
C TYR A 25 25.82 -12.97 -9.58
N PHE A 26 24.64 -12.34 -9.78
CA PHE A 26 23.80 -11.90 -8.67
C PHE A 26 23.32 -13.06 -7.77
N GLN A 27 23.16 -14.27 -8.29
CA GLN A 27 22.78 -15.45 -7.51
C GLN A 27 23.86 -15.87 -6.49
N TYR A 28 25.11 -15.51 -6.74
CA TYR A 28 26.24 -15.77 -5.83
C TYR A 28 26.45 -14.62 -4.82
N TYR A 29 25.78 -13.48 -5.02
CA TYR A 29 25.90 -12.35 -4.11
C TYR A 29 24.95 -12.55 -2.93
N ASN A 30 25.48 -13.14 -1.87
CA ASN A 30 24.73 -13.38 -0.64
C ASN A 30 24.81 -12.13 0.22
N HIS A 31 23.80 -11.24 0.09
CA HIS A 31 23.68 -10.06 0.94
C HIS A 31 23.09 -10.50 2.27
N LYS A 32 23.95 -10.81 3.25
CA LYS A 32 23.48 -11.03 4.63
C LYS A 32 23.22 -9.68 5.29
N LEU A 33 21.98 -9.41 5.59
CA LEU A 33 21.62 -8.33 6.48
C LEU A 33 22.10 -8.69 7.90
N ALA A 34 23.01 -7.89 8.47
CA ALA A 34 23.62 -8.20 9.77
C ALA A 34 22.66 -7.88 10.93
N THR A 35 21.92 -6.78 10.82
CA THR A 35 21.02 -6.29 11.87
C THR A 35 19.74 -5.75 11.25
N LEU A 36 18.66 -5.82 12.03
CA LEU A 36 17.36 -5.24 11.64
C LEU A 36 17.30 -3.78 12.07
N PRO A 37 16.73 -2.88 11.22
CA PRO A 37 16.50 -1.49 11.58
C PRO A 37 15.37 -1.32 12.59
N GLU A 38 15.22 -0.10 13.11
CA GLU A 38 14.14 0.25 14.05
C GLU A 38 12.75 0.13 13.42
N VAL A 39 12.63 0.39 12.13
CA VAL A 39 11.39 0.31 11.37
C VAL A 39 11.55 -0.70 10.25
N ILE A 40 10.68 -1.70 10.22
CA ILE A 40 10.62 -2.71 9.14
C ILE A 40 9.29 -2.58 8.44
N SER A 41 9.31 -2.61 7.12
CA SER A 41 8.13 -2.78 6.28
C SER A 41 8.16 -4.14 5.59
N LEU A 42 7.03 -4.84 5.64
CA LEU A 42 6.80 -6.11 4.94
C LEU A 42 5.60 -5.94 4.01
N ASP A 43 5.81 -6.17 2.72
CA ASP A 43 4.76 -6.11 1.69
C ASP A 43 4.94 -7.26 0.69
N GLU A 44 3.92 -7.50 -0.13
CA GLU A 44 3.97 -8.50 -1.20
C GLU A 44 3.93 -7.83 -2.57
N PHE A 45 4.62 -8.40 -3.52
CA PHE A 45 4.52 -8.00 -4.91
C PHE A 45 4.39 -9.21 -5.82
N LYS A 46 3.78 -9.00 -6.98
CA LYS A 46 3.66 -10.04 -7.98
C LYS A 46 5.01 -10.29 -8.65
N GLY A 47 5.59 -11.45 -8.38
CA GLY A 47 6.86 -11.89 -8.95
C GLY A 47 6.73 -13.26 -9.61
N ASN A 48 7.76 -13.66 -10.33
CA ASN A 48 7.82 -14.98 -11.01
C ASN A 48 9.00 -15.82 -10.53
N SER A 49 9.61 -15.48 -9.40
CA SER A 49 10.75 -16.23 -8.85
C SER A 49 10.27 -17.42 -8.03
N GLY A 50 11.01 -18.52 -8.11
CA GLY A 50 10.75 -19.71 -7.28
C GLY A 50 9.42 -20.43 -7.56
N GLY A 51 8.78 -20.18 -8.70
CA GLY A 51 7.48 -20.80 -9.04
C GLY A 51 6.29 -20.23 -8.27
N GLN A 52 6.51 -19.23 -7.41
CA GLN A 52 5.45 -18.56 -6.65
C GLN A 52 4.97 -17.30 -7.36
N LYS A 53 3.65 -17.07 -7.29
CA LYS A 53 3.00 -15.89 -7.89
C LYS A 53 3.34 -14.60 -7.15
N TYR A 54 3.63 -14.67 -5.86
CA TYR A 54 3.89 -13.55 -4.99
C TYR A 54 5.18 -13.77 -4.21
N ASN A 55 6.00 -12.73 -4.20
CA ASN A 55 7.20 -12.61 -3.40
C ASN A 55 6.96 -11.59 -2.29
N SER A 56 7.72 -11.68 -1.20
CA SER A 56 7.69 -10.66 -0.16
C SER A 56 8.90 -9.74 -0.27
N ILE A 57 8.69 -8.48 0.05
CA ILE A 57 9.72 -7.46 0.13
C ILE A 57 9.84 -7.01 1.58
N VAL A 58 11.07 -7.02 2.09
CA VAL A 58 11.42 -6.47 3.39
C VAL A 58 12.17 -5.17 3.15
N ALA A 59 11.71 -4.08 3.72
CA ALA A 59 12.31 -2.77 3.51
C ALA A 59 12.46 -1.98 4.82
N ASP A 60 13.37 -1.04 4.81
CA ASP A 60 13.47 0.05 5.77
C ASP A 60 12.82 1.30 5.17
N PRO A 61 11.61 1.67 5.59
CA PRO A 61 10.93 2.85 5.06
C PRO A 61 11.57 4.17 5.51
N SER A 62 12.31 4.18 6.62
CA SER A 62 13.00 5.37 7.13
C SER A 62 14.16 5.77 6.22
N GLU A 63 14.95 4.77 5.82
CA GLU A 63 16.09 4.93 4.91
C GLU A 63 15.70 4.77 3.43
N ARG A 64 14.44 4.43 3.14
CA ARG A 64 13.94 4.11 1.79
C ARG A 64 14.78 3.04 1.10
N LYS A 65 15.12 2.00 1.83
CA LYS A 65 16.02 0.94 1.39
C LYS A 65 15.32 -0.41 1.39
N ILE A 66 15.46 -1.15 0.31
CA ILE A 66 15.08 -2.58 0.28
C ILE A 66 16.17 -3.34 1.05
N LEU A 67 15.74 -4.11 2.04
CA LEU A 67 16.61 -4.93 2.86
C LEU A 67 16.76 -6.32 2.24
N ASP A 68 15.64 -6.92 1.82
CA ASP A 68 15.65 -8.24 1.20
C ASP A 68 14.40 -8.48 0.35
N ILE A 69 14.47 -9.49 -0.52
CA ILE A 69 13.36 -9.99 -1.32
C ILE A 69 13.27 -11.49 -1.09
N LEU A 70 12.12 -11.94 -0.57
CA LEU A 70 11.90 -13.33 -0.22
C LEU A 70 11.07 -14.03 -1.32
N PRO A 71 11.30 -15.34 -1.56
CA PRO A 71 10.73 -16.06 -2.69
C PRO A 71 9.22 -16.29 -2.59
N ASP A 72 8.65 -16.12 -1.39
CA ASP A 72 7.23 -16.31 -1.14
C ASP A 72 6.72 -15.40 0.00
N ARG A 73 5.44 -15.57 0.36
CA ARG A 73 4.77 -14.82 1.42
C ARG A 73 4.21 -15.71 2.54
N PHE A 74 4.63 -16.95 2.60
CA PHE A 74 4.11 -17.89 3.59
C PHE A 74 4.61 -17.57 4.99
N GLU A 75 3.69 -17.56 5.95
CA GLU A 75 3.95 -17.21 7.34
C GLU A 75 5.15 -17.98 7.92
N ASN A 76 5.18 -19.31 7.73
CA ASN A 76 6.26 -20.14 8.24
C ASN A 76 7.64 -19.75 7.70
N ASN A 77 7.71 -19.41 6.40
CA ASN A 77 8.97 -19.01 5.77
C ASN A 77 9.41 -17.62 6.22
N LEU A 78 8.45 -16.70 6.39
CA LEU A 78 8.72 -15.38 6.93
C LEU A 78 9.18 -15.44 8.38
N VAL A 79 8.54 -16.26 9.22
CA VAL A 79 8.98 -16.49 10.61
C VAL A 79 10.39 -17.09 10.63
N LYS A 80 10.67 -18.10 9.80
CA LYS A 80 12.01 -18.69 9.66
C LYS A 80 13.05 -17.66 9.23
N TYR A 81 12.71 -16.78 8.27
CA TYR A 81 13.60 -15.71 7.84
C TYR A 81 13.92 -14.74 8.99
N PHE A 82 12.92 -14.23 9.67
CA PHE A 82 13.16 -13.31 10.79
C PHE A 82 13.80 -13.98 12.00
N SER A 83 13.68 -15.31 12.16
CA SER A 83 14.31 -16.04 13.25
C SER A 83 15.84 -16.09 13.16
N GLN A 84 16.42 -15.81 11.99
CA GLN A 84 17.88 -15.77 11.80
C GLN A 84 18.56 -14.58 12.48
N PHE A 85 17.79 -13.55 12.85
CA PHE A 85 18.33 -12.33 13.43
C PHE A 85 18.32 -12.43 14.95
N GLU A 86 19.49 -12.25 15.59
CA GLU A 86 19.61 -12.26 17.05
C GLU A 86 19.02 -10.99 17.68
N SER A 87 19.29 -9.83 17.09
CA SER A 87 18.88 -8.51 17.60
C SER A 87 17.51 -8.05 17.09
N LYS A 88 16.44 -8.75 17.46
CA LYS A 88 15.07 -8.35 17.10
C LYS A 88 14.52 -7.23 17.97
N SER A 89 15.10 -7.00 19.14
CA SER A 89 14.72 -5.94 20.08
C SER A 89 14.86 -4.53 19.53
N ASN A 90 15.69 -4.34 18.48
CA ASN A 90 15.85 -3.05 17.82
C ASN A 90 14.59 -2.62 17.06
N VAL A 91 13.74 -3.57 16.65
CA VAL A 91 12.55 -3.28 15.86
C VAL A 91 11.46 -2.71 16.77
N LYS A 92 11.16 -1.42 16.61
CA LYS A 92 10.10 -0.71 17.33
C LYS A 92 8.80 -0.65 16.55
N TYR A 93 8.87 -0.61 15.21
CA TYR A 93 7.71 -0.51 14.34
C TYR A 93 7.78 -1.56 13.23
N PHE A 94 6.68 -2.27 13.07
CA PHE A 94 6.49 -3.23 11.98
C PHE A 94 5.34 -2.76 11.09
N VAL A 95 5.67 -2.27 9.90
CA VAL A 95 4.72 -1.75 8.92
C VAL A 95 4.31 -2.88 7.99
N CYS A 96 3.02 -3.14 7.86
CA CYS A 96 2.53 -4.14 6.91
C CYS A 96 1.14 -3.74 6.38
N ASP A 97 0.69 -4.45 5.35
CA ASP A 97 -0.70 -4.37 4.94
C ASP A 97 -1.64 -4.98 6.02
N MET A 98 -2.95 -4.94 5.74
CA MET A 98 -3.94 -5.49 6.66
C MET A 98 -4.09 -7.01 6.57
N ASN A 99 -3.14 -7.71 5.91
CA ASN A 99 -3.12 -9.17 5.81
C ASN A 99 -2.92 -9.80 7.21
N PRO A 100 -3.83 -10.69 7.66
CA PRO A 100 -3.70 -11.35 8.97
C PRO A 100 -2.39 -12.12 9.14
N HIS A 101 -1.85 -12.73 8.07
CA HIS A 101 -0.60 -13.49 8.12
C HIS A 101 0.60 -12.60 8.44
N PHE A 102 0.71 -11.43 7.83
CA PHE A 102 1.81 -10.50 8.13
C PHE A 102 1.72 -9.95 9.56
N ARG A 103 0.50 -9.70 10.04
CA ARG A 103 0.29 -9.33 11.45
C ARG A 103 0.70 -10.45 12.40
N GLN A 104 0.46 -11.71 12.04
CA GLN A 104 0.87 -12.85 12.84
C GLN A 104 2.39 -13.00 12.86
N VAL A 105 3.07 -12.86 11.72
CA VAL A 105 4.54 -12.80 11.65
C VAL A 105 5.10 -11.72 12.58
N ALA A 106 4.51 -10.51 12.55
CA ALA A 106 4.93 -9.41 13.43
C ALA A 106 4.81 -9.79 14.92
N LYS A 107 3.67 -10.37 15.32
CA LYS A 107 3.44 -10.79 16.72
C LYS A 107 4.40 -11.87 17.18
N ILE A 108 4.72 -12.84 16.31
CA ILE A 108 5.63 -13.95 16.63
C ILE A 108 7.08 -13.46 16.68
N CYS A 109 7.51 -12.69 15.71
CA CYS A 109 8.91 -12.32 15.55
C CYS A 109 9.31 -11.07 16.33
N PHE A 110 8.37 -10.14 16.54
CA PHE A 110 8.60 -8.82 17.12
C PHE A 110 7.49 -8.44 18.13
N PRO A 111 7.30 -9.21 19.22
CA PRO A 111 6.20 -9.01 20.15
C PRO A 111 6.21 -7.63 20.82
N GLN A 112 7.39 -6.98 20.90
CA GLN A 112 7.56 -5.63 21.44
C GLN A 112 7.24 -4.52 20.44
N ALA A 113 7.19 -4.83 19.13
CA ALA A 113 7.03 -3.82 18.11
C ALA A 113 5.56 -3.36 17.97
N THR A 114 5.38 -2.07 17.71
CA THR A 114 4.08 -1.54 17.34
C THR A 114 3.78 -1.92 15.89
N ILE A 115 2.67 -2.61 15.65
CA ILE A 115 2.23 -2.96 14.29
C ILE A 115 1.52 -1.75 13.69
N VAL A 116 2.01 -1.29 12.55
CA VAL A 116 1.50 -0.12 11.82
C VAL A 116 0.89 -0.57 10.50
N ALA A 117 -0.35 -0.18 10.24
CA ALA A 117 -0.98 -0.43 8.95
C ALA A 117 -0.34 0.46 7.86
N ASP A 118 0.00 -0.14 6.72
CA ASP A 118 0.52 0.62 5.58
C ASP A 118 -0.54 1.60 5.06
N LYS A 119 -0.16 2.87 5.04
CA LYS A 119 -0.99 3.99 4.59
C LYS A 119 -1.59 3.79 3.20
N TYR A 120 -0.81 3.25 2.25
CA TYR A 120 -1.27 3.00 0.88
C TYR A 120 -2.43 2.01 0.86
N HIS A 121 -2.31 0.93 1.61
CA HIS A 121 -3.34 -0.11 1.68
C HIS A 121 -4.63 0.41 2.36
N VAL A 122 -4.53 1.26 3.38
CA VAL A 122 -5.68 1.91 4.02
C VAL A 122 -6.40 2.83 3.02
N ILE A 123 -5.67 3.69 2.31
CA ILE A 123 -6.23 4.56 1.28
C ILE A 123 -6.90 3.75 0.17
N ARG A 124 -6.28 2.66 -0.27
CA ARG A 124 -6.82 1.76 -1.29
C ARG A 124 -8.16 1.14 -0.86
N GLN A 125 -8.30 0.74 0.40
CA GLN A 125 -9.57 0.22 0.93
C GLN A 125 -10.67 1.29 0.90
N THR A 126 -10.34 2.51 1.24
CA THR A 126 -11.28 3.64 1.17
C THR A 126 -11.78 3.88 -0.26
N TYR A 127 -10.88 3.83 -1.23
CA TYR A 127 -11.26 3.93 -2.66
C TYR A 127 -12.09 2.74 -3.14
N TRP A 128 -11.83 1.54 -2.67
CA TRP A 128 -12.64 0.38 -3.00
C TRP A 128 -14.04 0.45 -2.39
N ALA A 129 -14.17 0.99 -1.17
CA ALA A 129 -15.48 1.26 -0.57
C ALA A 129 -16.28 2.24 -1.43
N MET A 130 -15.67 3.36 -1.82
CA MET A 130 -16.28 4.35 -2.72
C MET A 130 -16.70 3.73 -4.07
N GLU A 131 -15.85 2.90 -4.65
CA GLU A 131 -16.13 2.21 -5.92
C GLU A 131 -17.30 1.21 -5.79
N ARG A 132 -17.47 0.56 -4.65
CA ARG A 132 -18.64 -0.30 -4.38
C ARG A 132 -19.92 0.52 -4.37
N VAL A 133 -19.94 1.64 -3.67
CA VAL A 133 -21.13 2.52 -3.65
C VAL A 133 -21.43 3.01 -5.06
N ARG A 134 -20.42 3.50 -5.81
CA ARG A 134 -20.61 3.92 -7.19
C ARG A 134 -21.23 2.83 -8.08
N LYS A 135 -20.73 1.60 -8.00
CA LYS A 135 -21.27 0.47 -8.78
C LYS A 135 -22.70 0.14 -8.40
N ASN A 136 -23.02 0.15 -7.10
CA ASN A 136 -24.36 -0.11 -6.61
C ASN A 136 -25.36 0.94 -7.12
N GLU A 137 -25.02 2.21 -7.02
CA GLU A 137 -25.88 3.28 -7.55
C GLU A 137 -25.96 3.23 -9.09
N GLN A 138 -24.83 3.03 -9.77
CA GLN A 138 -24.81 2.89 -11.23
C GLN A 138 -25.74 1.77 -11.75
N ASN A 139 -25.86 0.66 -11.03
CA ASN A 139 -26.70 -0.47 -11.46
C ASN A 139 -28.21 -0.15 -11.45
N LYS A 140 -28.62 0.88 -10.71
CA LYS A 140 -30.02 1.36 -10.65
C LYS A 140 -30.37 2.31 -11.79
N LEU A 141 -29.39 2.76 -12.58
CA LEU A 141 -29.54 3.82 -13.57
C LEU A 141 -29.80 3.29 -14.98
N SER A 142 -30.36 4.15 -15.82
CA SER A 142 -30.51 3.91 -17.27
C SER A 142 -29.16 3.67 -17.96
N LYS A 143 -29.15 3.03 -19.14
CA LYS A 143 -27.92 2.78 -19.93
C LYS A 143 -27.10 4.06 -20.17
N ARG A 144 -27.78 5.21 -20.42
CA ARG A 144 -27.13 6.51 -20.66
C ARG A 144 -26.39 6.99 -19.40
N HIS A 145 -27.05 7.03 -18.25
CA HIS A 145 -26.47 7.45 -17.00
C HIS A 145 -25.38 6.50 -16.53
N ARG A 146 -25.54 5.18 -16.69
CA ARG A 146 -24.50 4.19 -16.39
C ARG A 146 -23.20 4.45 -17.12
N LYS A 147 -23.26 4.82 -18.42
CA LYS A 147 -22.06 5.18 -19.21
C LYS A 147 -21.37 6.44 -18.66
N TYR A 148 -22.15 7.44 -18.27
CA TYR A 148 -21.64 8.67 -17.68
C TYR A 148 -20.94 8.38 -16.34
N PHE A 149 -21.58 7.67 -15.42
CA PHE A 149 -21.01 7.29 -14.12
C PHE A 149 -19.72 6.45 -14.27
N LYS A 150 -19.65 5.58 -15.25
CA LYS A 150 -18.43 4.81 -15.52
C LYS A 150 -17.28 5.70 -16.00
N LYS A 151 -17.55 6.65 -16.88
CA LYS A 151 -16.55 7.58 -17.40
C LYS A 151 -16.05 8.56 -16.34
N SER A 152 -16.94 9.01 -15.46
CA SER A 152 -16.64 9.99 -14.40
C SER A 152 -16.09 9.37 -13.12
N ARG A 153 -15.77 8.07 -13.12
CA ARG A 153 -15.21 7.37 -11.96
C ARG A 153 -14.01 8.08 -11.35
N HIS A 154 -13.12 8.61 -12.19
CA HIS A 154 -11.89 9.26 -11.74
C HIS A 154 -12.16 10.50 -10.86
N LEU A 155 -13.27 11.20 -11.07
CA LEU A 155 -13.66 12.36 -10.27
C LEU A 155 -13.92 11.98 -8.81
N LEU A 156 -14.60 10.84 -8.59
CA LEU A 156 -14.89 10.32 -7.25
C LEU A 156 -13.63 9.90 -6.49
N MET A 157 -12.53 9.64 -7.20
CA MET A 157 -11.24 9.27 -6.60
C MET A 157 -10.35 10.49 -6.34
N LYS A 158 -10.62 11.63 -6.96
CA LYS A 158 -9.89 12.86 -6.67
C LYS A 158 -10.25 13.42 -5.29
N PRO A 159 -9.28 14.00 -4.58
CA PRO A 159 -9.55 14.86 -3.44
C PRO A 159 -10.32 16.11 -3.89
N MET A 160 -11.22 16.62 -3.02
CA MET A 160 -12.05 17.77 -3.37
C MET A 160 -11.22 19.00 -3.75
N GLU A 161 -10.14 19.24 -3.03
CA GLU A 161 -9.22 20.37 -3.26
C GLU A 161 -8.43 20.31 -4.59
N LYS A 162 -8.54 19.20 -5.32
CA LYS A 162 -7.88 19.00 -6.62
C LYS A 162 -8.84 18.99 -7.79
N LEU A 163 -10.13 19.22 -7.54
CA LEU A 163 -11.14 19.30 -8.59
C LEU A 163 -11.08 20.66 -9.25
N THR A 164 -11.26 20.70 -10.56
CA THR A 164 -11.57 21.95 -11.29
C THR A 164 -13.05 22.29 -11.16
N ASP A 165 -13.44 23.51 -11.50
CA ASP A 165 -14.84 23.95 -11.45
C ASP A 165 -15.74 23.08 -12.34
N ASP A 166 -15.28 22.73 -13.54
CA ASP A 166 -15.99 21.79 -14.43
C ASP A 166 -16.17 20.41 -13.83
N GLU A 167 -15.13 19.90 -13.16
CA GLU A 167 -15.17 18.61 -12.49
C GLU A 167 -16.12 18.64 -11.27
N MET A 168 -16.15 19.73 -10.51
CA MET A 168 -17.10 19.93 -9.42
C MET A 168 -18.54 19.97 -9.94
N TYR A 169 -18.78 20.66 -11.04
CA TYR A 169 -20.10 20.68 -11.68
C TYR A 169 -20.52 19.27 -12.12
N GLN A 170 -19.61 18.49 -12.74
CA GLN A 170 -19.91 17.12 -13.13
C GLN A 170 -20.22 16.23 -11.94
N LEU A 171 -19.52 16.39 -10.81
CA LEU A 171 -19.82 15.68 -9.58
C LEU A 171 -21.17 16.07 -8.99
N ALA A 172 -21.52 17.37 -8.99
CA ALA A 172 -22.81 17.85 -8.53
C ALA A 172 -23.97 17.17 -9.27
N LEU A 173 -23.86 17.08 -10.61
CA LEU A 173 -24.85 16.36 -11.42
C LEU A 173 -24.94 14.87 -11.08
N MET A 174 -23.80 14.23 -10.77
CA MET A 174 -23.81 12.84 -10.31
C MET A 174 -24.51 12.68 -8.97
N PHE A 175 -24.33 13.63 -8.06
CA PHE A 175 -24.92 13.62 -6.72
C PHE A 175 -26.42 13.90 -6.73
N GLU A 176 -26.90 14.76 -7.65
CA GLU A 176 -28.35 14.94 -7.89
C GLU A 176 -29.00 13.63 -8.36
N ILE A 177 -28.35 12.91 -9.26
CA ILE A 177 -28.87 11.62 -9.79
C ILE A 177 -28.77 10.50 -8.75
N ALA A 178 -27.76 10.52 -7.89
CA ALA A 178 -27.47 9.48 -6.90
C ALA A 178 -27.02 10.10 -5.56
N PRO A 179 -27.93 10.60 -4.70
CA PRO A 179 -27.57 11.30 -3.45
C PRO A 179 -26.67 10.47 -2.51
N ARG A 180 -26.87 9.16 -2.44
CA ARG A 180 -26.01 8.25 -1.65
C ARG A 180 -24.53 8.32 -2.07
N LEU A 181 -24.27 8.72 -3.31
CA LEU A 181 -22.90 8.90 -3.80
C LEU A 181 -22.25 10.14 -3.21
N ALA A 182 -23.04 11.20 -2.94
CA ALA A 182 -22.57 12.41 -2.26
C ALA A 182 -22.15 12.10 -0.81
N ASP A 183 -22.96 11.34 -0.08
CA ASP A 183 -22.65 10.93 1.30
C ASP A 183 -21.36 10.11 1.33
N ALA A 184 -21.26 9.09 0.45
CA ALA A 184 -20.06 8.27 0.38
C ALA A 184 -18.81 9.08 0.00
N TYR A 185 -18.95 10.07 -0.87
CA TYR A 185 -17.84 10.94 -1.28
C TYR A 185 -17.39 11.84 -0.12
N ARG A 186 -18.34 12.42 0.63
CA ARG A 186 -18.06 13.18 1.84
C ARG A 186 -17.33 12.31 2.88
N ILE A 187 -17.92 11.18 3.26
CA ILE A 187 -17.36 10.24 4.24
C ILE A 187 -15.94 9.82 3.84
N LYS A 188 -15.71 9.53 2.56
CA LYS A 188 -14.38 9.21 2.01
C LYS A 188 -13.38 10.35 2.23
N ASN A 189 -13.75 11.59 1.89
CA ASN A 189 -12.84 12.73 2.01
C ASN A 189 -12.53 13.04 3.48
N ASP A 190 -13.54 12.97 4.35
CA ASP A 190 -13.39 13.17 5.79
C ASP A 190 -12.43 12.12 6.39
N PHE A 191 -12.57 10.85 6.00
CA PHE A 191 -11.62 9.81 6.40
C PHE A 191 -10.20 10.06 5.87
N LEU A 192 -10.05 10.51 4.64
CA LEU A 192 -8.74 10.83 4.09
C LEU A 192 -8.06 12.00 4.81
N SER A 193 -8.83 12.89 5.47
CA SER A 193 -8.26 13.96 6.31
C SER A 193 -7.56 13.40 7.55
N VAL A 194 -8.06 12.30 8.14
CA VAL A 194 -7.39 11.57 9.23
C VAL A 194 -5.97 11.19 8.82
N ILE A 195 -5.84 10.60 7.62
CA ILE A 195 -4.55 10.11 7.11
C ILE A 195 -3.59 11.25 6.75
N ARG A 196 -4.12 12.46 6.52
CA ARG A 196 -3.35 13.66 6.19
C ARG A 196 -3.01 14.51 7.40
N SER A 197 -3.48 14.15 8.58
CA SER A 197 -3.20 14.86 9.83
C SER A 197 -1.70 15.00 10.06
N LYS A 198 -1.27 16.13 10.58
CA LYS A 198 0.13 16.46 10.79
C LYS A 198 0.71 15.84 12.07
N SER A 199 -0.16 15.43 12.99
CA SER A 199 0.23 14.80 14.25
C SER A 199 -0.72 13.68 14.66
N ALA A 200 -0.23 12.77 15.51
CA ALA A 200 -1.04 11.68 16.05
C ALA A 200 -2.23 12.19 16.90
N ALA A 201 -2.06 13.30 17.62
CA ALA A 201 -3.12 13.91 18.40
C ALA A 201 -4.24 14.46 17.52
N GLU A 202 -3.88 15.21 16.46
CA GLU A 202 -4.81 15.69 15.45
C GLU A 202 -5.54 14.53 14.77
N GLY A 203 -4.79 13.50 14.33
CA GLY A 203 -5.37 12.33 13.67
C GLY A 203 -6.37 11.58 14.54
N LYS A 204 -6.10 11.42 15.83
CA LYS A 204 -7.03 10.80 16.77
C LYS A 204 -8.32 11.61 16.92
N LYS A 205 -8.23 12.94 17.00
CA LYS A 205 -9.40 13.82 17.09
C LYS A 205 -10.25 13.71 15.82
N VAL A 206 -9.63 13.90 14.65
CA VAL A 206 -10.33 13.84 13.36
C VAL A 206 -10.95 12.45 13.14
N LEU A 207 -10.29 11.36 13.59
CA LEU A 207 -10.86 10.02 13.53
C LEU A 207 -12.09 9.86 14.43
N ALA A 208 -12.07 10.41 15.64
CA ALA A 208 -13.22 10.38 16.56
C ALA A 208 -14.40 11.13 15.97
N ASP A 209 -14.17 12.35 15.45
CA ASP A 209 -15.20 13.15 14.78
C ASP A 209 -15.76 12.42 13.56
N TRP A 210 -14.92 11.77 12.77
CA TRP A 210 -15.35 10.97 11.63
C TRP A 210 -16.22 9.79 12.05
N LEU A 211 -15.84 9.03 13.08
CA LEU A 211 -16.64 7.92 13.58
C LEU A 211 -18.05 8.34 13.99
N LEU A 212 -18.18 9.48 14.69
CA LEU A 212 -19.48 10.05 15.07
C LEU A 212 -20.31 10.50 13.85
N SER A 213 -19.67 10.84 12.74
CA SER A 213 -20.37 11.32 11.53
C SER A 213 -20.92 10.20 10.65
N VAL A 214 -20.55 8.93 10.89
CA VAL A 214 -20.95 7.77 10.10
C VAL A 214 -21.88 6.81 10.83
N GLU A 215 -22.14 7.05 12.12
CA GLU A 215 -23.21 6.41 12.90
C GLU A 215 -24.57 7.05 12.57
#